data_e76ed9fc51d59effeb364306a4ded1fe
#
_entry.id   e76ed9fc51d59effeb364306a4ded1fe
#
_cell.length_a   1.000
_cell.length_b   1.000
_cell.length_c   1.000
_cell.angle_alpha   90.00
_cell.angle_beta   90.00
_cell.angle_gamma   90.00
#
_symmetry.space_group_name_H-M   'P 1'
#
loop_
_entity.id
_entity.type
_entity.pdbx_description
1 polymer ?
#
loop_
_entity_poly.entity_id
_entity_poly.type
_entity_poly.pdbx_seq_one_letter_code
_entity_poly.pdbx_strand_id
1 'polypeptide(L)'
;VEDRLSKVFAALADPLRRDMVARLAADDATVNELAEPYDVSVQAVSKHIKVLEDAGLVRRSRQAQRRPVHLEAEVFDLMTAWIERYRRQVEERYRRLDDLLAGEARSDTDTDTEGAAS
;
A
#
# COMPACT_ATOMS: atom_id res chain seq x y z
N VAL A 1 -7.25 -13.53 -12.85
CA VAL A 1 -5.86 -13.49 -13.33
C VAL A 1 -4.95 -13.05 -12.18
N GLU A 2 -3.99 -13.88 -11.86
CA GLU A 2 -3.02 -13.53 -10.83
C GLU A 2 -1.87 -12.76 -11.43
N ASP A 3 -1.85 -11.48 -11.18
CA ASP A 3 -0.74 -10.61 -11.50
C ASP A 3 0.08 -10.33 -10.22
N ARG A 4 1.19 -9.65 -10.39
CA ARG A 4 2.10 -9.33 -9.29
C ARG A 4 1.40 -8.49 -8.22
N LEU A 5 0.60 -7.52 -8.64
CA LEU A 5 -0.11 -6.62 -7.73
C LEU A 5 -1.14 -7.36 -6.89
N SER A 6 -1.91 -8.27 -7.51
CA SER A 6 -2.89 -9.09 -6.80
C SER A 6 -2.23 -9.97 -5.75
N LYS A 7 -1.08 -10.55 -6.07
CA LYS A 7 -0.31 -11.36 -5.12
C LYS A 7 0.16 -10.54 -3.91
N VAL A 8 0.62 -9.33 -4.17
CA VAL A 8 1.09 -8.42 -3.11
C VAL A 8 -0.07 -8.06 -2.17
N PHE A 9 -1.20 -7.65 -2.71
CA PHE A 9 -2.36 -7.29 -1.90
C PHE A 9 -2.91 -8.49 -1.13
N ALA A 10 -2.95 -9.66 -1.75
CA ALA A 10 -3.38 -10.89 -1.08
C ALA A 10 -2.45 -11.25 0.08
N ALA A 11 -1.14 -11.11 -0.13
CA ALA A 11 -0.15 -11.38 0.92
C ALA A 11 -0.34 -10.42 2.10
N LEU A 12 -0.67 -9.17 1.84
CA LEU A 12 -0.86 -8.15 2.88
C LEU A 12 -2.27 -8.14 3.48
N ALA A 13 -3.17 -8.98 2.99
CA ALA A 13 -4.52 -9.09 3.56
C ALA A 13 -4.53 -9.76 4.94
N ASP A 14 -3.51 -10.52 5.28
CA ASP A 14 -3.39 -11.19 6.57
C ASP A 14 -2.72 -10.27 7.60
N PRO A 15 -3.33 -10.05 8.77
CA PRO A 15 -2.75 -9.14 9.77
C PRO A 15 -1.41 -9.61 10.33
N LEU A 16 -1.18 -10.91 10.45
CA LEU A 16 0.11 -11.41 10.92
C LEU A 16 1.21 -11.12 9.91
N ARG A 17 0.93 -11.29 8.63
CA ARG A 17 1.90 -10.95 7.58
C ARG A 17 2.20 -9.45 7.54
N ARG A 18 1.19 -8.61 7.75
CA ARG A 18 1.42 -7.16 7.87
C ARG A 18 2.32 -6.81 9.06
N ASP A 19 2.13 -7.50 10.19
CA ASP A 19 2.98 -7.30 11.36
C ASP A 19 4.43 -7.73 11.08
N MET A 20 4.62 -8.84 10.40
CA MET A 20 5.95 -9.29 9.98
C MET A 20 6.63 -8.27 9.06
N VAL A 21 5.88 -7.71 8.12
CA VAL A 21 6.39 -6.65 7.23
C VAL A 21 6.84 -5.44 8.05
N ALA A 22 6.05 -5.02 9.03
CA ALA A 22 6.40 -3.89 9.89
C ALA A 22 7.70 -4.15 10.65
N ARG A 23 7.88 -5.36 11.15
CA ARG A 23 9.10 -5.74 11.86
C ARG A 23 10.30 -5.78 10.92
N LEU A 24 10.13 -6.32 9.72
CA LEU A 24 11.20 -6.38 8.72
C LEU A 24 11.56 -5.00 8.16
N ALA A 25 10.65 -4.06 8.22
CA ALA A 25 10.94 -2.67 7.84
C ALA A 25 11.91 -2.02 8.84
N ALA A 26 11.87 -2.46 10.09
CA ALA A 26 12.78 -1.95 11.12
C ALA A 26 14.15 -2.64 11.07
N ASP A 27 14.19 -3.95 10.83
CA ASP A 27 15.42 -4.73 10.79
C ASP A 27 15.18 -6.07 10.12
N ASP A 28 16.22 -6.61 9.47
CA ASP A 28 16.19 -7.96 8.94
C ASP A 28 16.09 -8.97 10.08
N ALA A 29 15.47 -10.12 9.81
CA ALA A 29 15.30 -11.15 10.83
C ALA A 29 15.25 -12.53 10.19
N THR A 30 15.66 -13.54 10.94
CA THR A 30 15.48 -14.94 10.53
C THR A 30 14.04 -15.36 10.82
N VAL A 31 13.63 -16.50 10.22
CA VAL A 31 12.30 -17.05 10.49
C VAL A 31 12.11 -17.34 11.98
N ASN A 32 13.14 -17.88 12.64
CA ASN A 32 13.07 -18.16 14.08
C ASN A 32 12.89 -16.89 14.89
N GLU A 33 13.64 -15.84 14.55
CA GLU A 33 13.51 -14.53 15.21
C GLU A 33 12.12 -13.93 15.01
N LEU A 34 11.56 -14.07 13.81
CA LEU A 34 10.21 -13.59 13.53
C LEU A 34 9.14 -14.37 14.30
N ALA A 35 9.33 -15.69 14.47
CA ALA A 35 8.38 -16.53 15.17
C ALA A 35 8.33 -16.29 16.68
N GLU A 36 9.44 -15.83 17.26
CA GLU A 36 9.63 -15.75 18.72
C GLU A 36 8.48 -15.04 19.45
N PRO A 37 8.04 -13.83 19.05
CA PRO A 37 6.99 -13.12 19.79
C PRO A 37 5.57 -13.60 19.48
N TYR A 38 5.38 -14.51 18.52
CA TYR A 38 4.05 -14.94 18.13
C TYR A 38 3.68 -16.27 18.80
N ASP A 39 2.41 -16.44 19.08
CA ASP A 39 1.86 -17.68 19.61
C ASP A 39 1.47 -18.63 18.45
N VAL A 40 2.43 -18.85 17.55
CA VAL A 40 2.27 -19.77 16.40
C VAL A 40 3.57 -20.53 16.21
N SER A 41 3.52 -21.65 15.50
CA SER A 41 4.71 -22.47 15.26
C SER A 41 5.65 -21.80 14.25
N VAL A 42 6.93 -22.19 14.32
CA VAL A 42 7.93 -21.75 13.34
C VAL A 42 7.51 -22.16 11.93
N GLN A 43 6.88 -23.34 11.79
CA GLN A 43 6.38 -23.81 10.50
C GLN A 43 5.29 -22.91 9.95
N ALA A 44 4.39 -22.42 10.81
CA ALA A 44 3.36 -21.48 10.39
C ALA A 44 3.95 -20.16 9.93
N VAL A 45 4.92 -19.64 10.68
CA VAL A 45 5.65 -18.41 10.31
C VAL A 45 6.38 -18.63 8.98
N SER A 46 7.02 -19.77 8.80
CA SER A 46 7.72 -20.09 7.56
C SER A 46 6.77 -20.08 6.35
N LYS A 47 5.53 -20.58 6.52
CA LYS A 47 4.51 -20.52 5.46
C LYS A 47 4.11 -19.08 5.14
N HIS A 48 3.95 -18.25 6.15
CA HIS A 48 3.65 -16.83 5.95
C HIS A 48 4.78 -16.13 5.20
N ILE A 49 6.02 -16.43 5.57
CA ILE A 49 7.19 -15.86 4.87
C ILE A 49 7.22 -16.33 3.41
N LYS A 50 6.87 -17.58 3.16
CA LYS A 50 6.80 -18.11 1.78
C LYS A 50 5.78 -17.33 0.93
N VAL A 51 4.62 -17.02 1.50
CA VAL A 51 3.60 -16.21 0.81
C VAL A 51 4.16 -14.81 0.49
N LEU A 52 4.83 -14.18 1.45
CA LEU A 52 5.46 -12.87 1.24
C LEU A 52 6.58 -12.94 0.19
N GLU A 53 7.36 -14.00 0.21
CA GLU A 53 8.44 -14.23 -0.76
C GLU A 53 7.88 -14.43 -2.17
N ASP A 54 6.85 -15.25 -2.32
CA ASP A 54 6.22 -15.50 -3.63
C ASP A 54 5.58 -14.22 -4.20
N ALA A 55 5.15 -13.31 -3.33
CA ALA A 55 4.62 -12.01 -3.74
C ALA A 55 5.72 -10.98 -4.05
N GLY A 56 6.97 -11.30 -3.75
CA GLY A 56 8.09 -10.39 -3.98
C GLY A 56 8.29 -9.34 -2.89
N LEU A 57 7.59 -9.47 -1.76
CA LEU A 57 7.70 -8.51 -0.64
C LEU A 57 8.95 -8.75 0.19
N VAL A 58 9.44 -9.97 0.23
CA VAL A 58 10.66 -10.32 0.98
C VAL A 58 11.54 -11.21 0.12
N ARG A 59 12.82 -11.23 0.45
CA ARG A 59 13.77 -12.20 -0.08
C ARG A 59 14.57 -12.80 1.07
N ARG A 60 15.04 -14.01 0.86
CA ARG A 60 15.93 -14.67 1.82
C ARG A 60 17.36 -14.59 1.30
N SER A 61 18.30 -14.39 2.20
CA SER A 61 19.72 -14.45 1.85
C SER A 61 20.42 -15.48 2.76
N ARG A 62 21.67 -15.76 2.46
CA ARG A 62 22.48 -16.64 3.28
C ARG A 62 23.72 -15.85 3.72
N GLN A 63 23.83 -15.64 5.02
CA GLN A 63 24.98 -14.97 5.63
C GLN A 63 25.58 -15.93 6.66
N ALA A 64 26.66 -16.61 6.29
CA ALA A 64 27.27 -17.68 7.09
C ALA A 64 26.22 -18.76 7.37
N GLN A 65 25.88 -18.98 8.65
CA GLN A 65 24.87 -19.96 9.05
C GLN A 65 23.48 -19.35 9.24
N ARG A 66 23.39 -18.01 9.15
CA ARG A 66 22.11 -17.32 9.25
C ARG A 66 21.42 -17.26 7.87
N ARG A 67 20.10 -17.24 7.89
CA ARG A 67 19.28 -17.06 6.70
C ARG A 67 18.29 -15.93 6.96
N PRO A 68 18.76 -14.68 6.97
CA PRO A 68 17.86 -13.56 7.24
C PRO A 68 16.87 -13.34 6.11
N VAL A 69 15.71 -12.84 6.50
CA VAL A 69 14.65 -12.39 5.59
C VAL A 69 14.77 -10.87 5.49
N HIS A 70 14.73 -10.36 4.27
CA HIS A 70 14.85 -8.93 3.99
C HIS A 70 13.59 -8.43 3.31
N LEU A 71 13.17 -7.24 3.68
CA LEU A 71 12.04 -6.59 3.01
C LEU A 71 12.51 -5.97 1.69
N GLU A 72 11.72 -6.14 0.64
CA GLU A 72 12.01 -5.60 -0.68
C GLU A 72 11.24 -4.30 -0.92
N ALA A 73 11.96 -3.18 -1.04
CA ALA A 73 11.35 -1.87 -1.23
C ALA A 73 10.68 -1.70 -2.59
N GLU A 74 11.20 -2.37 -3.63
CA GLU A 74 10.70 -2.25 -5.00
C GLU A 74 9.20 -2.52 -5.12
N VAL A 75 8.70 -3.51 -4.38
CA VAL A 75 7.29 -3.88 -4.43
C VAL A 75 6.42 -2.78 -3.83
N PHE A 76 6.92 -2.08 -2.83
CA PHE A 76 6.23 -0.92 -2.25
C PHE A 76 6.12 0.22 -3.26
N ASP A 77 7.12 0.42 -4.10
CA ASP A 77 7.05 1.41 -5.18
C ASP A 77 5.94 1.06 -6.18
N LEU A 78 5.81 -0.22 -6.52
CA LEU A 78 4.75 -0.70 -7.40
C LEU A 78 3.37 -0.43 -6.81
N MET A 79 3.19 -0.74 -5.52
CA MET A 79 1.94 -0.49 -4.81
C MET A 79 1.62 1.00 -4.74
N THR A 80 2.62 1.81 -4.40
CA THR A 80 2.48 3.25 -4.29
C THR A 80 2.07 3.87 -5.62
N ALA A 81 2.68 3.44 -6.72
CA ALA A 81 2.34 3.93 -8.05
C ALA A 81 0.88 3.62 -8.40
N TRP A 82 0.41 2.43 -8.07
CA TRP A 82 -0.98 2.03 -8.32
C TRP A 82 -1.95 2.89 -7.48
N ILE A 83 -1.67 3.03 -6.20
CA ILE A 83 -2.49 3.82 -5.27
C ILE A 83 -2.53 5.29 -5.72
N GLU A 84 -1.37 5.86 -6.04
CA GLU A 84 -1.26 7.27 -6.44
C GLU A 84 -2.01 7.58 -7.74
N ARG A 85 -2.05 6.64 -8.67
CA ARG A 85 -2.81 6.81 -9.91
C ARG A 85 -4.29 7.09 -9.61
N TYR A 86 -4.89 6.29 -8.75
CA TYR A 86 -6.32 6.41 -8.47
C TYR A 86 -6.62 7.55 -7.51
N ARG A 87 -5.70 7.81 -6.57
CA ARG A 87 -5.83 8.96 -5.68
C ARG A 87 -5.86 10.26 -6.49
N ARG A 88 -4.98 10.40 -7.45
CA ARG A 88 -4.95 11.59 -8.32
C ARG A 88 -6.21 11.72 -9.17
N GLN A 89 -6.71 10.60 -9.71
CA GLN A 89 -7.95 10.63 -10.49
C GLN A 89 -9.13 11.11 -9.66
N VAL A 90 -9.24 10.64 -8.42
CA VAL A 90 -10.32 11.04 -7.52
C VAL A 90 -10.17 12.52 -7.16
N GLU A 91 -8.97 12.97 -6.85
CA GLU A 91 -8.71 14.38 -6.53
C GLU A 91 -9.03 15.30 -7.69
N GLU A 92 -8.66 14.93 -8.91
CA GLU A 92 -8.97 15.70 -10.11
C GLU A 92 -10.47 15.79 -10.35
N ARG A 93 -11.19 14.68 -10.13
CA ARG A 93 -12.64 14.67 -10.25
C ARG A 93 -13.29 15.62 -9.25
N TYR A 94 -12.85 15.61 -7.99
CA TYR A 94 -13.37 16.52 -6.98
C TYR A 94 -13.00 17.96 -7.27
N ARG A 95 -11.81 18.25 -7.78
CA ARG A 95 -11.43 19.59 -8.19
C ARG A 95 -12.30 20.11 -9.32
N ARG A 96 -12.58 19.26 -10.32
CA ARG A 96 -13.48 19.64 -11.43
C ARG A 96 -14.88 19.95 -10.93
N LEU A 97 -15.38 19.16 -9.96
CA LEU A 97 -16.69 19.44 -9.35
C LEU A 97 -16.69 20.74 -8.60
N ASP A 98 -15.65 21.00 -7.80
CA ASP A 98 -15.51 22.25 -7.06
C ASP A 98 -15.44 23.45 -8.01
N ASP A 99 -14.70 23.35 -9.09
CA ASP A 99 -14.58 24.39 -10.11
C ASP A 99 -15.93 24.66 -10.79
N LEU A 100 -16.67 23.61 -11.10
CA LEU A 100 -18.01 23.75 -11.69
C LEU A 100 -18.98 24.45 -10.72
N LEU A 101 -18.96 24.03 -9.46
CA LEU A 101 -19.82 24.63 -8.43
C LEU A 101 -19.44 26.10 -8.18
N ALA A 102 -18.14 26.38 -8.13
CA ALA A 102 -17.64 27.76 -7.98
C ALA A 102 -18.02 28.61 -9.20
N GLY A 103 -17.93 28.03 -10.40
CA GLY A 103 -18.34 28.70 -11.64
C GLY A 103 -19.82 29.01 -11.68
N GLU A 104 -20.67 28.09 -11.25
CA GLU A 104 -22.09 28.30 -11.14
C GLU A 104 -22.43 29.38 -10.11
N ALA A 105 -21.77 29.33 -8.95
CA ALA A 105 -21.99 30.34 -7.92
C ALA A 105 -21.58 31.74 -8.40
N ARG A 106 -20.46 31.86 -9.11
CA ARG A 106 -20.03 33.14 -9.70
C ARG A 106 -20.99 33.63 -10.77
N SER A 107 -21.46 32.71 -11.62
CA SER A 107 -22.40 33.03 -12.68
C SER A 107 -23.72 33.56 -12.09
N ASP A 108 -24.24 32.91 -11.05
CA ASP A 108 -25.45 33.35 -10.36
C ASP A 108 -25.25 34.72 -9.71
N THR A 109 -24.11 34.95 -9.09
CA THR A 109 -23.76 36.24 -8.47
C THR A 109 -23.66 37.34 -9.52
N ASP A 110 -23.02 37.08 -10.64
CA ASP A 110 -22.89 38.05 -11.74
C ASP A 110 -24.25 38.41 -12.33
N THR A 111 -25.14 37.40 -12.51
CA THR A 111 -26.48 37.63 -13.00
C THR A 111 -27.30 38.46 -12.03
N ASP A 112 -27.23 38.19 -10.75
CA ASP A 112 -27.89 38.97 -9.70
C ASP A 112 -27.38 40.42 -9.68
N THR A 113 -26.07 40.59 -9.83
CA THR A 113 -25.43 41.91 -9.88
C THR A 113 -25.93 42.72 -11.09
N GLU A 114 -25.99 42.11 -12.26
CA GLU A 114 -26.51 42.75 -13.47
C GLU A 114 -27.97 43.11 -13.31
N GLY A 115 -28.75 42.17 -12.74
CA GLY A 115 -30.17 42.43 -12.48
C GLY A 115 -30.39 43.61 -11.51
N ALA A 116 -29.51 43.74 -10.51
CA ALA A 116 -29.56 44.84 -9.55
C ALA A 116 -29.14 46.18 -10.17
N ALA A 117 -28.26 46.16 -11.16
CA ALA A 117 -27.81 47.34 -11.87
C ALA A 117 -28.80 47.91 -12.86
N SER A 118 -29.72 47.08 -13.33
CA SER A 118 -30.76 47.48 -14.28
C SER A 118 -32.04 47.91 -13.55
#